data_b45feacff1da0bf2167d6682261d876b
#
_entry.id   b45feacff1da0bf2167d6682261d876b
#
_cell.length_a   1.000
_cell.length_b   1.000
_cell.length_c   1.000
_cell.angle_alpha   90.00
_cell.angle_beta   90.00
_cell.angle_gamma   90.00
#
_symmetry.space_group_name_H-M   'P 1'
#
loop_
_entity.id
_entity.type
_entity.pdbx_description
1 polymer ?
#
loop_
_entity_poly.entity_id
_entity_poly.type
_entity_poly.pdbx_seq_one_letter_code
_entity_poly.pdbx_strand_id
1 'polypeptide(L)'
;MNIAITGEGIISAIGTNKEEVLQSLLAHKSGIKEMQFLQSVHHELPVGEVALSNEQMKKRLGIPEKQLMSRTELMGILAIRQALEDAGIDLPSVSASNKKIVLVSGTTVGGMDLTEQSFNPLYEQFQSQQETKVEELAFLNHHDGGNCTQKIADYFRNESATRQSGFDELTTISTACSSAANAIMLGAKLLETGEADIVVAGGSEALSRFHLNGFNSLMILDKKRCRPFDATRAGLNLGEGAAFVVLESESAARHQGKTPHAYLTGYGNACDAYHQTASSENGEGAFLAMKEALNMAHIEPEDIQYVNAHGTGTPNNDQSESESLKRLFGKKMPWISSTKSFTGHTTSASGSIEAIICLLAMQHHFIPANLGWEKQMENGIIPCTGIENVRLENVLCNSFGFGGNDSSLIFSTHPTEEEATQTKREPQQTASNIRILSTVEINSEEDLSDIRKYVKPMEARRMGKIMKSSLLSSLEALEKAGIATPDAIITGTTYGCLENSEKLLVQLKEEGEEMLKPTYFMQSTHNTIGSNIAIKTHCHGYNITYTQGEDSLDWAIRDAKMLLASGKAKTVLVGCHDESTPLLNQLRTQSGEKALPSIHSIAMVLSCGE
;
A
#
# COMPACT_ATOMS: atom_id res chain seq x y z
N MET A 1 0.73 24.30 -1.70
CA MET A 1 2.01 23.99 -2.41
C MET A 1 1.70 23.04 -3.54
N ASN A 2 2.22 23.30 -4.74
CA ASN A 2 2.07 22.37 -5.86
C ASN A 2 3.16 21.29 -5.82
N ILE A 3 2.76 20.02 -5.93
CA ILE A 3 3.65 18.86 -5.90
C ILE A 3 3.93 18.41 -7.33
N ALA A 4 5.18 18.57 -7.75
CA ALA A 4 5.66 18.16 -9.06
C ALA A 4 6.14 16.71 -9.03
N ILE A 5 5.80 15.93 -10.06
CA ILE A 5 6.36 14.62 -10.34
C ILE A 5 7.50 14.81 -11.32
N THR A 6 8.72 14.54 -10.89
CA THR A 6 9.94 14.83 -11.65
C THR A 6 10.67 13.59 -12.13
N GLY A 7 10.27 12.40 -11.68
CA GLY A 7 10.84 11.13 -12.12
C GLY A 7 9.91 9.96 -11.87
N GLU A 8 10.03 8.94 -12.70
CA GLU A 8 9.20 7.74 -12.73
C GLU A 8 10.05 6.50 -12.99
N GLY A 9 9.81 5.44 -12.23
CA GLY A 9 10.44 4.14 -12.49
C GLY A 9 9.47 3.00 -12.24
N ILE A 10 9.43 2.04 -13.15
CA ILE A 10 8.45 0.94 -13.15
C ILE A 10 9.06 -0.36 -13.65
N ILE A 11 8.66 -1.45 -13.00
CA ILE A 11 8.86 -2.81 -13.45
C ILE A 11 7.58 -3.62 -13.18
N SER A 12 7.06 -4.29 -14.18
CA SER A 12 5.81 -5.05 -14.10
C SER A 12 5.78 -6.20 -15.11
N ALA A 13 4.69 -6.96 -15.13
CA ALA A 13 4.49 -8.06 -16.08
C ALA A 13 4.51 -7.62 -17.56
N ILE A 14 4.28 -6.34 -17.86
CA ILE A 14 4.20 -5.80 -19.22
C ILE A 14 5.43 -4.99 -19.64
N GLY A 15 6.43 -4.89 -18.77
CA GLY A 15 7.68 -4.22 -19.10
C GLY A 15 8.58 -4.02 -17.88
N THR A 16 9.88 -3.92 -18.12
CA THR A 16 10.91 -3.71 -17.10
C THR A 16 11.37 -2.24 -17.01
N ASN A 17 10.75 -1.35 -17.76
CA ASN A 17 10.94 0.10 -17.78
C ASN A 17 9.71 0.78 -18.42
N LYS A 18 9.68 2.14 -18.39
CA LYS A 18 8.56 2.94 -18.92
C LYS A 18 8.28 2.67 -20.40
N GLU A 19 9.31 2.58 -21.21
CA GLU A 19 9.21 2.41 -22.67
C GLU A 19 8.56 1.07 -23.02
N GLU A 20 8.97 -0.02 -22.37
CA GLU A 20 8.39 -1.35 -22.58
C GLU A 20 6.93 -1.41 -22.11
N VAL A 21 6.64 -0.78 -20.97
CA VAL A 21 5.27 -0.66 -20.44
C VAL A 21 4.38 0.11 -21.43
N LEU A 22 4.84 1.27 -21.91
CA LEU A 22 4.11 2.07 -22.90
C LEU A 22 3.82 1.27 -24.17
N GLN A 23 4.83 0.58 -24.72
CA GLN A 23 4.66 -0.24 -25.93
C GLN A 23 3.64 -1.36 -25.71
N SER A 24 3.64 -1.99 -24.55
CA SER A 24 2.69 -3.05 -24.21
C SER A 24 1.26 -2.52 -24.06
N LEU A 25 1.08 -1.33 -23.46
CA LEU A 25 -0.22 -0.67 -23.34
C LEU A 25 -0.80 -0.30 -24.72
N LEU A 26 0.00 0.33 -25.59
CA LEU A 26 -0.41 0.71 -26.95
C LEU A 26 -0.70 -0.51 -27.83
N ALA A 27 0.07 -1.59 -27.65
CA ALA A 27 -0.13 -2.85 -28.40
C ALA A 27 -1.24 -3.74 -27.80
N HIS A 28 -1.93 -3.30 -26.75
CA HIS A 28 -2.92 -4.10 -25.99
C HIS A 28 -2.38 -5.48 -25.56
N LYS A 29 -1.09 -5.55 -25.20
CA LYS A 29 -0.39 -6.79 -24.85
C LYS A 29 -0.45 -7.02 -23.34
N SER A 30 -1.22 -8.01 -22.92
CA SER A 30 -1.28 -8.46 -21.51
C SER A 30 -0.01 -9.22 -21.11
N GLY A 31 0.44 -9.01 -19.87
CA GLY A 31 1.49 -9.79 -19.22
C GLY A 31 0.99 -10.99 -18.44
N ILE A 32 -0.34 -11.17 -18.32
CA ILE A 32 -0.95 -12.29 -17.61
C ILE A 32 -0.80 -13.57 -18.43
N LYS A 33 -0.12 -14.57 -17.85
CA LYS A 33 0.24 -15.84 -18.49
C LYS A 33 0.45 -16.94 -17.45
N GLU A 34 0.75 -18.16 -17.91
CA GLU A 34 1.17 -19.25 -17.02
C GLU A 34 2.39 -18.87 -16.19
N MET A 35 2.45 -19.38 -14.95
CA MET A 35 3.55 -19.14 -14.01
C MET A 35 4.87 -19.65 -14.58
N GLN A 36 5.93 -18.83 -14.46
CA GLN A 36 7.29 -19.19 -14.87
C GLN A 36 8.25 -19.27 -13.69
N PHE A 37 8.11 -18.39 -12.72
CA PHE A 37 9.00 -18.29 -11.57
C PHE A 37 8.33 -18.76 -10.28
N LEU A 38 7.06 -18.39 -10.04
CA LEU A 38 6.30 -18.87 -8.90
C LEU A 38 5.99 -20.38 -9.08
N GLN A 39 6.33 -21.16 -8.06
CA GLN A 39 6.06 -22.59 -8.02
C GLN A 39 4.80 -22.87 -7.21
N SER A 40 3.74 -23.35 -7.84
CA SER A 40 2.48 -23.73 -7.21
C SER A 40 1.86 -24.92 -7.92
N VAL A 41 0.98 -25.65 -7.24
CA VAL A 41 0.18 -26.72 -7.86
C VAL A 41 -0.96 -26.15 -8.74
N HIS A 42 -1.29 -24.90 -8.59
CA HIS A 42 -2.38 -24.20 -9.30
C HIS A 42 -1.96 -23.70 -10.68
N HIS A 43 -1.52 -24.62 -11.56
CA HIS A 43 -1.08 -24.26 -12.92
C HIS A 43 -2.18 -23.63 -13.76
N GLU A 44 -3.45 -23.82 -13.40
CA GLU A 44 -4.61 -23.24 -14.08
C GLU A 44 -4.86 -21.76 -13.76
N LEU A 45 -4.13 -21.18 -12.80
CA LEU A 45 -4.27 -19.78 -12.41
C LEU A 45 -3.18 -18.94 -13.07
N PRO A 46 -3.51 -18.16 -14.13
CA PRO A 46 -2.54 -17.30 -14.76
C PRO A 46 -2.21 -16.08 -13.89
N VAL A 47 -0.97 -15.62 -13.95
CA VAL A 47 -0.42 -14.52 -13.15
C VAL A 47 0.34 -13.51 -14.00
N GLY A 48 0.53 -12.32 -13.48
CA GLY A 48 1.37 -11.27 -14.06
C GLY A 48 2.76 -11.25 -13.44
N GLU A 49 3.67 -12.11 -13.90
CA GLU A 49 5.06 -12.12 -13.42
C GLU A 49 5.95 -11.14 -14.18
N VAL A 50 6.86 -10.47 -13.49
CA VAL A 50 7.95 -9.72 -14.10
C VAL A 50 8.86 -10.67 -14.85
N ALA A 51 9.14 -10.39 -16.14
CA ALA A 51 9.86 -11.27 -17.06
C ALA A 51 11.40 -11.32 -16.80
N LEU A 52 11.80 -11.26 -15.52
CA LEU A 52 13.19 -11.37 -15.07
C LEU A 52 13.28 -12.31 -13.88
N SER A 53 14.26 -13.24 -13.92
CA SER A 53 14.58 -14.03 -12.72
C SER A 53 15.32 -13.18 -11.68
N ASN A 54 15.40 -13.66 -10.43
CA ASN A 54 16.15 -12.98 -9.37
C ASN A 54 17.63 -12.84 -9.72
N GLU A 55 18.24 -13.82 -10.38
CA GLU A 55 19.63 -13.78 -10.85
C GLU A 55 19.83 -12.70 -11.93
N GLN A 56 18.87 -12.56 -12.85
CA GLN A 56 18.90 -11.53 -13.88
C GLN A 56 18.77 -10.13 -13.27
N MET A 57 17.90 -9.95 -12.26
CA MET A 57 17.76 -8.70 -11.54
C MET A 57 19.03 -8.36 -10.74
N LYS A 58 19.59 -9.31 -9.99
CA LYS A 58 20.87 -9.14 -9.29
C LYS A 58 22.00 -8.74 -10.24
N LYS A 59 22.07 -9.40 -11.41
CA LYS A 59 23.09 -9.06 -12.42
C LYS A 59 22.93 -7.62 -12.93
N ARG A 60 21.71 -7.16 -13.20
CA ARG A 60 21.43 -5.76 -13.61
C ARG A 60 21.80 -4.76 -12.53
N LEU A 61 21.68 -5.16 -11.27
CA LEU A 61 21.94 -4.33 -10.10
C LEU A 61 23.41 -4.42 -9.61
N GLY A 62 24.25 -5.29 -10.18
CA GLY A 62 25.61 -5.52 -9.70
C GLY A 62 25.66 -6.20 -8.33
N ILE A 63 24.58 -6.83 -7.90
CA ILE A 63 24.47 -7.55 -6.62
C ILE A 63 25.10 -8.94 -6.77
N PRO A 64 25.99 -9.36 -5.84
CA PRO A 64 26.56 -10.70 -5.86
C PRO A 64 25.46 -11.78 -5.85
N GLU A 65 25.61 -12.82 -6.66
CA GLU A 65 24.62 -13.89 -6.81
C GLU A 65 24.23 -14.54 -5.47
N LYS A 66 25.22 -14.75 -4.59
CA LYS A 66 25.04 -15.36 -3.26
C LYS A 66 24.44 -14.44 -2.21
N GLN A 67 24.33 -13.14 -2.46
CA GLN A 67 23.73 -12.21 -1.51
C GLN A 67 22.23 -12.49 -1.42
N LEU A 68 21.73 -12.69 -0.20
CA LEU A 68 20.29 -12.89 0.02
C LEU A 68 19.55 -11.57 -0.25
N MET A 69 18.54 -11.63 -1.11
CA MET A 69 17.65 -10.51 -1.43
C MET A 69 16.29 -11.09 -1.79
N SER A 70 15.23 -10.51 -1.28
CA SER A 70 13.87 -10.87 -1.69
C SER A 70 13.56 -10.33 -3.11
N ARG A 71 12.61 -10.96 -3.76
CA ARG A 71 12.16 -10.50 -5.08
C ARG A 71 11.52 -9.11 -5.00
N THR A 72 10.80 -8.83 -3.91
CA THR A 72 10.25 -7.49 -3.59
C THR A 72 11.36 -6.43 -3.54
N GLU A 73 12.47 -6.71 -2.84
CA GLU A 73 13.62 -5.79 -2.75
C GLU A 73 14.27 -5.54 -4.11
N LEU A 74 14.50 -6.60 -4.89
CA LEU A 74 15.13 -6.49 -6.21
C LEU A 74 14.31 -5.63 -7.18
N MET A 75 13.00 -5.82 -7.22
CA MET A 75 12.10 -5.01 -8.04
C MET A 75 12.04 -3.56 -7.55
N GLY A 76 11.95 -3.35 -6.23
CA GLY A 76 11.95 -2.02 -5.62
C GLY A 76 13.21 -1.22 -5.96
N ILE A 77 14.39 -1.83 -5.84
CA ILE A 77 15.68 -1.20 -6.20
C ILE A 77 15.70 -0.81 -7.69
N LEU A 78 15.27 -1.72 -8.58
CA LEU A 78 15.23 -1.43 -10.03
C LEU A 78 14.32 -0.25 -10.35
N ALA A 79 13.12 -0.20 -9.77
CA ALA A 79 12.18 0.88 -10.01
C ALA A 79 12.66 2.21 -9.41
N ILE A 80 13.21 2.21 -8.19
CA ILE A 80 13.75 3.43 -7.56
C ILE A 80 14.95 3.97 -8.35
N ARG A 81 15.85 3.10 -8.82
CA ARG A 81 16.97 3.51 -9.67
C ARG A 81 16.47 4.25 -10.90
N GLN A 82 15.50 3.68 -11.62
CA GLN A 82 14.90 4.32 -12.80
C GLN A 82 14.28 5.68 -12.45
N ALA A 83 13.55 5.77 -11.33
CA ALA A 83 12.91 7.01 -10.90
C ALA A 83 13.94 8.12 -10.59
N LEU A 84 15.04 7.77 -9.91
CA LEU A 84 16.12 8.70 -9.59
C LEU A 84 16.86 9.15 -10.86
N GLU A 85 17.17 8.21 -11.78
CA GLU A 85 17.79 8.51 -13.07
C GLU A 85 16.91 9.43 -13.92
N ASP A 86 15.62 9.15 -14.00
CA ASP A 86 14.62 9.95 -14.74
C ASP A 86 14.48 11.37 -14.15
N ALA A 87 14.55 11.51 -12.83
CA ALA A 87 14.54 12.79 -12.13
C ALA A 87 15.88 13.55 -12.22
N GLY A 88 16.94 12.93 -12.73
CA GLY A 88 18.29 13.49 -12.71
C GLY A 88 18.84 13.70 -11.28
N ILE A 89 18.46 12.79 -10.35
CA ILE A 89 18.87 12.86 -8.95
C ILE A 89 20.06 11.93 -8.71
N ASP A 90 21.16 12.53 -8.23
CA ASP A 90 22.34 11.84 -7.71
C ASP A 90 22.34 11.96 -6.18
N LEU A 91 22.13 10.85 -5.48
CA LEU A 91 22.00 10.83 -4.01
C LEU A 91 23.20 11.44 -3.29
N PRO A 92 24.48 11.18 -3.70
CA PRO A 92 25.63 11.88 -3.15
C PRO A 92 25.52 13.40 -3.24
N SER A 93 25.08 13.93 -4.38
CA SER A 93 24.92 15.38 -4.58
C SER A 93 23.80 15.97 -3.74
N VAL A 94 22.69 15.22 -3.55
CA VAL A 94 21.60 15.62 -2.66
C VAL A 94 22.10 15.75 -1.22
N SER A 95 22.78 14.72 -0.70
CA SER A 95 23.35 14.74 0.65
C SER A 95 24.34 15.91 0.85
N ALA A 96 25.16 16.24 -0.16
CA ALA A 96 26.08 17.36 -0.11
C ALA A 96 25.37 18.73 -0.12
N SER A 97 24.15 18.80 -0.66
CA SER A 97 23.35 20.05 -0.73
C SER A 97 22.51 20.34 0.51
N ASN A 98 22.60 19.51 1.55
CA ASN A 98 21.80 19.59 2.78
C ASN A 98 20.28 19.54 2.55
N LYS A 99 19.85 18.91 1.45
CA LYS A 99 18.44 18.63 1.18
C LYS A 99 18.06 17.28 1.80
N LYS A 100 16.88 17.24 2.39
CA LYS A 100 16.34 16.03 3.00
C LYS A 100 15.59 15.21 1.96
N ILE A 101 16.04 13.97 1.74
CA ILE A 101 15.39 12.99 0.87
C ILE A 101 14.80 11.83 1.68
N VAL A 102 13.52 11.53 1.43
CA VAL A 102 12.77 10.50 2.15
C VAL A 102 12.31 9.41 1.18
N LEU A 103 12.42 8.15 1.60
CA LEU A 103 11.82 7.00 0.90
C LEU A 103 10.54 6.57 1.61
N VAL A 104 9.42 6.53 0.87
CA VAL A 104 8.14 6.02 1.35
C VAL A 104 7.74 4.83 0.49
N SER A 105 7.72 3.64 1.06
CA SER A 105 7.42 2.40 0.33
C SER A 105 6.14 1.75 0.81
N GLY A 106 5.35 1.21 -0.12
CA GLY A 106 4.18 0.37 0.16
C GLY A 106 4.49 -1.11 -0.07
N THR A 107 4.20 -1.95 0.93
CA THR A 107 4.23 -3.42 0.79
C THR A 107 3.26 -4.07 1.78
N THR A 108 2.71 -5.24 1.43
CA THR A 108 1.79 -5.97 2.32
C THR A 108 2.47 -7.10 3.08
N VAL A 109 3.46 -7.75 2.48
CA VAL A 109 4.09 -8.95 3.04
C VAL A 109 5.62 -8.93 3.01
N GLY A 110 6.23 -7.81 2.58
CA GLY A 110 7.70 -7.67 2.57
C GLY A 110 8.39 -8.80 1.79
N GLY A 111 9.29 -9.53 2.45
CA GLY A 111 10.04 -10.64 1.89
C GLY A 111 9.40 -12.02 2.11
N MET A 112 8.09 -12.13 1.98
CA MET A 112 7.37 -13.40 2.13
C MET A 112 7.87 -14.49 1.18
N ASP A 113 8.35 -14.14 -0.01
CA ASP A 113 8.95 -15.07 -0.97
C ASP A 113 10.17 -15.82 -0.39
N LEU A 114 11.00 -15.16 0.41
CA LEU A 114 12.10 -15.81 1.14
C LEU A 114 11.60 -16.58 2.37
N THR A 115 10.62 -16.03 3.07
CA THR A 115 10.06 -16.63 4.28
C THR A 115 9.42 -17.98 3.97
N GLU A 116 8.57 -18.07 2.93
CA GLU A 116 7.91 -19.33 2.57
C GLU A 116 8.88 -20.41 2.10
N GLN A 117 10.04 -20.03 1.53
CA GLN A 117 11.10 -20.97 1.16
C GLN A 117 11.81 -21.53 2.40
N SER A 118 12.00 -20.71 3.44
CA SER A 118 12.70 -21.06 4.66
C SER A 118 11.79 -21.73 5.71
N PHE A 119 10.48 -21.52 5.62
CA PHE A 119 9.53 -21.86 6.67
C PHE A 119 9.49 -23.36 7.00
N ASN A 120 9.38 -24.23 6.00
CA ASN A 120 9.17 -25.66 6.22
C ASN A 120 10.28 -26.32 7.05
N PRO A 121 11.58 -26.20 6.70
CA PRO A 121 12.65 -26.77 7.50
C PRO A 121 12.74 -26.13 8.90
N LEU A 122 12.52 -24.84 9.02
CA LEU A 122 12.55 -24.15 10.32
C LEU A 122 11.42 -24.59 11.25
N TYR A 123 10.23 -24.77 10.71
CA TYR A 123 9.08 -25.28 11.47
C TYR A 123 9.30 -26.71 11.95
N GLU A 124 9.94 -27.57 11.15
CA GLU A 124 10.33 -28.92 11.56
C GLU A 124 11.38 -28.91 12.67
N GLN A 125 12.39 -28.05 12.58
CA GLN A 125 13.37 -27.86 13.65
C GLN A 125 12.70 -27.36 14.93
N PHE A 126 11.78 -26.40 14.82
CA PHE A 126 10.98 -25.90 15.95
C PHE A 126 10.20 -27.02 16.65
N GLN A 127 9.45 -27.83 15.87
CA GLN A 127 8.67 -28.93 16.41
C GLN A 127 9.54 -30.01 17.08
N SER A 128 10.72 -30.28 16.53
CA SER A 128 11.68 -31.26 17.07
C SER A 128 12.61 -30.69 18.15
N GLN A 129 12.44 -29.43 18.54
CA GLN A 129 13.30 -28.72 19.51
C GLN A 129 14.79 -28.71 19.14
N GLN A 130 15.07 -28.69 17.84
CA GLN A 130 16.44 -28.58 17.31
C GLN A 130 16.87 -27.11 17.23
N GLU A 131 18.17 -26.89 17.40
CA GLU A 131 18.75 -25.57 17.19
C GLU A 131 18.86 -25.28 15.68
N THR A 132 18.46 -24.05 15.29
CA THR A 132 18.60 -23.53 13.95
C THR A 132 19.94 -22.83 13.83
N LYS A 133 20.66 -23.03 12.73
CA LYS A 133 21.91 -22.33 12.48
C LYS A 133 21.64 -20.85 12.19
N VAL A 134 22.51 -19.97 12.68
CA VAL A 134 22.35 -18.52 12.53
C VAL A 134 22.26 -18.10 11.06
N GLU A 135 22.98 -18.77 10.17
CA GLU A 135 22.95 -18.51 8.72
C GLU A 135 21.58 -18.80 8.10
N GLU A 136 20.84 -19.76 8.65
CA GLU A 136 19.48 -20.13 8.20
C GLU A 136 18.44 -19.09 8.63
N LEU A 137 18.79 -18.21 9.59
CA LEU A 137 17.92 -17.14 10.09
C LEU A 137 18.07 -15.81 9.33
N ALA A 138 18.99 -15.74 8.36
CA ALA A 138 19.27 -14.50 7.63
C ALA A 138 18.02 -13.89 6.94
N PHE A 139 17.04 -14.72 6.55
CA PHE A 139 15.79 -14.27 5.93
C PHE A 139 14.95 -13.38 6.85
N LEU A 140 15.08 -13.50 8.19
CA LEU A 140 14.34 -12.67 9.15
C LEU A 140 14.62 -11.17 8.93
N ASN A 141 15.85 -10.82 8.49
CA ASN A 141 16.23 -9.45 8.17
C ASN A 141 15.60 -8.93 6.86
N HIS A 142 14.78 -9.74 6.18
CA HIS A 142 14.09 -9.42 4.94
C HIS A 142 12.58 -9.65 5.06
N HIS A 143 12.10 -10.21 6.20
CA HIS A 143 10.73 -10.69 6.33
C HIS A 143 9.71 -9.57 6.36
N ASP A 144 9.84 -8.63 7.31
CA ASP A 144 8.86 -7.57 7.48
C ASP A 144 9.02 -6.42 6.47
N GLY A 145 7.94 -5.64 6.30
CA GLY A 145 7.92 -4.55 5.33
C GLY A 145 8.96 -3.47 5.60
N GLY A 146 9.18 -3.13 6.87
CA GLY A 146 10.17 -2.13 7.27
C GLY A 146 11.59 -2.56 6.94
N ASN A 147 11.94 -3.82 7.24
CA ASN A 147 13.24 -4.40 6.87
C ASN A 147 13.42 -4.45 5.34
N CYS A 148 12.38 -4.81 4.59
CA CYS A 148 12.42 -4.79 3.13
C CYS A 148 12.75 -3.38 2.59
N THR A 149 12.08 -2.34 3.09
CA THR A 149 12.38 -0.95 2.73
C THR A 149 13.79 -0.54 3.15
N GLN A 150 14.24 -0.96 4.33
CA GLN A 150 15.60 -0.71 4.80
C GLN A 150 16.66 -1.35 3.88
N LYS A 151 16.46 -2.60 3.44
CA LYS A 151 17.38 -3.29 2.52
C LYS A 151 17.45 -2.60 1.16
N ILE A 152 16.31 -2.11 0.66
CA ILE A 152 16.27 -1.29 -0.55
C ILE A 152 17.14 -0.03 -0.36
N ALA A 153 16.97 0.70 0.73
CA ALA A 153 17.73 1.91 1.02
C ALA A 153 19.24 1.63 1.24
N ASP A 154 19.57 0.53 1.91
CA ASP A 154 20.96 0.11 2.14
C ASP A 154 21.71 -0.17 0.83
N TYR A 155 21.03 -0.67 -0.20
CA TYR A 155 21.60 -0.82 -1.54
C TYR A 155 22.13 0.52 -2.05
N PHE A 156 21.33 1.58 -2.04
CA PHE A 156 21.74 2.91 -2.52
C PHE A 156 22.82 3.56 -1.65
N ARG A 157 22.81 3.31 -0.35
CA ARG A 157 23.89 3.78 0.55
C ARG A 157 25.22 3.10 0.24
N ASN A 158 25.22 1.81 -0.11
CA ASN A 158 26.42 1.04 -0.38
C ASN A 158 27.00 1.29 -1.79
N GLU A 159 26.17 1.68 -2.77
CA GLU A 159 26.65 2.13 -4.09
C GLU A 159 27.42 3.45 -4.01
N SER A 160 27.20 4.25 -2.98
CA SER A 160 27.86 5.53 -2.79
C SER A 160 29.29 5.37 -2.28
N ALA A 161 30.24 6.02 -2.97
CA ALA A 161 31.65 6.03 -2.58
C ALA A 161 31.91 6.61 -1.18
N THR A 162 30.97 7.37 -0.61
CA THR A 162 31.14 8.09 0.66
C THR A 162 30.41 7.45 1.85
N ARG A 163 29.65 6.37 1.68
CA ARG A 163 28.81 5.72 2.72
C ARG A 163 27.91 6.65 3.55
N GLN A 164 27.90 7.93 3.27
CA GLN A 164 27.10 8.96 3.96
C GLN A 164 25.92 9.45 3.11
N SER A 165 25.83 8.99 1.87
CA SER A 165 24.78 9.39 0.94
C SER A 165 23.76 8.28 0.76
N GLY A 166 22.49 8.61 0.95
CA GLY A 166 21.35 7.70 0.85
C GLY A 166 20.08 8.47 1.17
N PHE A 167 19.05 7.75 1.55
CA PHE A 167 17.83 8.36 2.07
C PHE A 167 18.03 8.75 3.53
N ASP A 168 17.58 9.95 3.91
CA ASP A 168 17.70 10.49 5.27
C ASP A 168 16.70 9.85 6.22
N GLU A 169 15.48 9.57 5.72
CA GLU A 169 14.43 8.88 6.46
C GLU A 169 13.72 7.84 5.57
N LEU A 170 13.17 6.84 6.22
CA LEU A 170 12.45 5.73 5.59
C LEU A 170 11.13 5.52 6.30
N THR A 171 10.09 5.17 5.54
CA THR A 171 8.87 4.63 6.15
C THR A 171 8.18 3.66 5.21
N THR A 172 7.44 2.74 5.80
CA THR A 172 6.69 1.70 5.08
C THR A 172 5.22 1.77 5.45
N ILE A 173 4.38 1.75 4.45
CA ILE A 173 2.91 1.74 4.58
C ILE A 173 2.37 0.38 4.15
N SER A 174 1.45 -0.16 4.93
CA SER A 174 0.75 -1.41 4.64
C SER A 174 -0.76 -1.23 4.80
N THR A 175 -1.41 -0.84 3.71
CA THR A 175 -2.86 -0.65 3.60
C THR A 175 -3.46 -1.52 2.50
N ALA A 176 -3.04 -2.78 2.45
CA ALA A 176 -3.42 -3.73 1.40
C ALA A 176 -3.16 -3.15 -0.02
N CYS A 177 -4.16 -3.21 -0.90
CA CYS A 177 -3.99 -2.81 -2.30
C CYS A 177 -3.82 -1.30 -2.52
N SER A 178 -4.07 -0.46 -1.51
CA SER A 178 -3.86 1.00 -1.57
C SER A 178 -2.51 1.48 -1.00
N SER A 179 -1.63 0.56 -0.57
CA SER A 179 -0.37 0.90 0.11
C SER A 179 0.49 1.91 -0.68
N ALA A 180 0.74 1.65 -1.96
CA ALA A 180 1.57 2.53 -2.79
C ALA A 180 0.90 3.88 -3.10
N ALA A 181 -0.43 3.93 -3.25
CA ALA A 181 -1.15 5.20 -3.39
C ALA A 181 -1.04 6.03 -2.11
N ASN A 182 -1.18 5.41 -0.93
CA ASN A 182 -0.98 6.05 0.35
C ASN A 182 0.49 6.47 0.59
N ALA A 183 1.47 5.73 0.05
CA ALA A 183 2.87 6.12 0.08
C ALA A 183 3.11 7.42 -0.73
N ILE A 184 2.52 7.54 -1.92
CA ILE A 184 2.57 8.76 -2.74
C ILE A 184 1.90 9.93 -2.01
N MET A 185 0.74 9.69 -1.39
CA MET A 185 0.00 10.67 -0.58
C MET A 185 0.81 11.16 0.63
N LEU A 186 1.45 10.25 1.37
CA LEU A 186 2.33 10.64 2.48
C LEU A 186 3.52 11.45 1.98
N GLY A 187 4.10 11.08 0.84
CA GLY A 187 5.18 11.82 0.21
C GLY A 187 4.81 13.29 -0.07
N ALA A 188 3.60 13.52 -0.59
CA ALA A 188 3.07 14.86 -0.80
C ALA A 188 2.93 15.65 0.52
N LYS A 189 2.36 15.01 1.56
CA LYS A 189 2.22 15.63 2.89
C LYS A 189 3.57 16.05 3.49
N LEU A 190 4.61 15.21 3.37
CA LEU A 190 5.95 15.53 3.88
C LEU A 190 6.55 16.75 3.19
N LEU A 191 6.31 16.93 1.88
CA LEU A 191 6.71 18.13 1.15
C LEU A 191 5.88 19.34 1.58
N GLU A 192 4.57 19.20 1.70
CA GLU A 192 3.64 20.29 2.10
C GLU A 192 3.94 20.84 3.50
N THR A 193 4.38 19.97 4.41
CA THR A 193 4.74 20.35 5.78
C THR A 193 6.20 20.82 5.92
N GLY A 194 6.99 20.72 4.84
CA GLY A 194 8.41 21.08 4.86
C GLY A 194 9.29 20.07 5.60
N GLU A 195 8.78 18.85 5.81
CA GLU A 195 9.50 17.77 6.49
C GLU A 195 10.44 16.99 5.56
N ALA A 196 10.30 17.20 4.25
CA ALA A 196 11.20 16.68 3.20
C ALA A 196 11.37 17.73 2.08
N ASP A 197 12.49 17.68 1.36
CA ASP A 197 12.73 18.45 0.14
C ASP A 197 12.48 17.61 -1.12
N ILE A 198 12.74 16.31 -1.03
CA ILE A 198 12.56 15.33 -2.11
C ILE A 198 11.96 14.07 -1.48
N VAL A 199 10.96 13.48 -2.12
CA VAL A 199 10.41 12.20 -1.70
C VAL A 199 10.40 11.22 -2.86
N VAL A 200 10.91 10.02 -2.62
CA VAL A 200 10.73 8.87 -3.51
C VAL A 200 9.62 8.02 -2.92
N ALA A 201 8.49 7.94 -3.60
CA ALA A 201 7.29 7.29 -3.08
C ALA A 201 6.69 6.28 -4.06
N GLY A 202 6.25 5.15 -3.56
CA GLY A 202 5.65 4.10 -4.38
C GLY A 202 5.50 2.80 -3.63
N GLY A 203 5.61 1.67 -4.33
CA GLY A 203 5.52 0.36 -3.71
C GLY A 203 6.16 -0.75 -4.53
N SER A 204 6.43 -1.84 -3.87
CA SER A 204 6.97 -3.07 -4.46
C SER A 204 6.34 -4.29 -3.80
N GLU A 205 5.94 -5.25 -4.60
CA GLU A 205 5.37 -6.51 -4.11
C GLU A 205 5.70 -7.67 -5.05
N ALA A 206 6.21 -8.74 -4.50
CA ALA A 206 6.47 -9.99 -5.22
C ALA A 206 5.28 -10.95 -5.12
N LEU A 207 5.09 -11.77 -6.13
CA LEU A 207 4.24 -12.94 -6.03
C LEU A 207 4.83 -13.95 -5.04
N SER A 208 3.95 -14.57 -4.26
CA SER A 208 4.28 -15.65 -3.32
C SER A 208 3.19 -16.72 -3.31
N ARG A 209 3.53 -17.91 -2.88
CA ARG A 209 2.54 -18.98 -2.64
C ARG A 209 1.55 -18.57 -1.55
N PHE A 210 2.04 -17.81 -0.56
CA PHE A 210 1.21 -17.24 0.50
C PHE A 210 0.08 -16.37 -0.10
N HIS A 211 0.41 -15.44 -0.98
CA HIS A 211 -0.59 -14.60 -1.67
C HIS A 211 -1.51 -15.43 -2.57
N LEU A 212 -0.93 -16.24 -3.46
CA LEU A 212 -1.71 -17.03 -4.42
C LEU A 212 -2.77 -17.88 -3.71
N ASN A 213 -2.34 -18.61 -2.71
CA ASN A 213 -3.23 -19.53 -1.99
C ASN A 213 -4.18 -18.80 -1.04
N GLY A 214 -3.75 -17.68 -0.46
CA GLY A 214 -4.62 -16.80 0.32
C GLY A 214 -5.80 -16.29 -0.51
N PHE A 215 -5.54 -15.69 -1.67
CA PHE A 215 -6.58 -15.22 -2.59
C PHE A 215 -7.41 -16.36 -3.19
N ASN A 216 -6.79 -17.52 -3.48
CA ASN A 216 -7.50 -18.69 -3.96
C ASN A 216 -8.50 -19.22 -2.91
N SER A 217 -8.15 -19.19 -1.63
CA SER A 217 -9.04 -19.60 -0.54
C SER A 217 -10.30 -18.73 -0.44
N LEU A 218 -10.23 -17.47 -0.92
CA LEU A 218 -11.37 -16.55 -1.01
C LEU A 218 -12.23 -16.79 -2.25
N MET A 219 -11.82 -17.69 -3.16
CA MET A 219 -12.51 -17.99 -4.43
C MET A 219 -12.73 -16.77 -5.32
N ILE A 220 -11.74 -15.88 -5.39
CA ILE A 220 -11.80 -14.63 -6.16
C ILE A 220 -10.74 -14.56 -7.28
N LEU A 221 -10.08 -15.68 -7.58
CA LEU A 221 -9.15 -15.77 -8.71
C LEU A 221 -9.85 -16.28 -9.97
N ASP A 222 -9.54 -15.69 -11.12
CA ASP A 222 -10.03 -16.13 -12.43
C ASP A 222 -9.01 -17.08 -13.09
N LYS A 223 -9.49 -18.23 -13.60
CA LYS A 223 -8.71 -19.16 -14.41
C LYS A 223 -8.43 -18.67 -15.83
N LYS A 224 -9.03 -17.56 -16.21
CA LYS A 224 -8.77 -16.81 -17.45
C LYS A 224 -8.20 -15.45 -17.08
N ARG A 225 -7.72 -14.69 -18.08
CA ARG A 225 -7.40 -13.28 -17.88
C ARG A 225 -8.61 -12.54 -17.33
N CYS A 226 -8.40 -11.77 -16.26
CA CYS A 226 -9.45 -10.97 -15.63
C CYS A 226 -10.09 -9.98 -16.63
N ARG A 227 -11.37 -9.74 -16.42
CA ARG A 227 -12.23 -8.92 -17.29
C ARG A 227 -12.98 -7.90 -16.44
N PRO A 228 -12.29 -6.84 -15.97
CA PRO A 228 -12.94 -5.83 -15.13
C PRO A 228 -14.20 -5.28 -15.78
N PHE A 229 -15.26 -5.13 -15.00
CA PHE A 229 -16.58 -4.61 -15.40
C PHE A 229 -17.33 -5.41 -16.47
N ASP A 230 -16.84 -6.59 -16.87
CA ASP A 230 -17.55 -7.46 -17.80
C ASP A 230 -18.61 -8.31 -17.09
N ALA A 231 -19.73 -8.58 -17.75
CA ALA A 231 -20.81 -9.40 -17.22
C ALA A 231 -20.35 -10.85 -16.90
N THR A 232 -19.31 -11.35 -17.57
CA THR A 232 -18.78 -12.71 -17.41
C THR A 232 -17.56 -12.76 -16.48
N ARG A 233 -17.20 -11.65 -15.81
CA ARG A 233 -16.07 -11.61 -14.89
C ARG A 233 -16.22 -12.64 -13.78
N ALA A 234 -15.12 -13.27 -13.39
CA ALA A 234 -15.15 -14.34 -12.38
C ALA A 234 -14.11 -14.13 -11.26
N GLY A 235 -13.27 -13.10 -11.36
CA GLY A 235 -12.23 -12.83 -10.39
C GLY A 235 -11.07 -12.04 -10.96
N LEU A 236 -10.03 -11.91 -10.17
CA LEU A 236 -8.78 -11.26 -10.51
C LEU A 236 -7.69 -12.28 -10.89
N ASN A 237 -6.61 -11.80 -11.50
CA ASN A 237 -5.33 -12.52 -11.54
C ASN A 237 -4.33 -11.75 -10.68
N LEU A 238 -3.51 -12.45 -9.93
CA LEU A 238 -2.42 -11.80 -9.20
C LEU A 238 -1.31 -11.37 -10.16
N GLY A 239 -0.60 -10.34 -9.78
CA GLY A 239 0.59 -9.86 -10.45
C GLY A 239 1.64 -9.43 -9.44
N GLU A 240 2.83 -9.11 -9.93
CA GLU A 240 3.93 -8.54 -9.16
C GLU A 240 4.52 -7.34 -9.90
N GLY A 241 5.27 -6.53 -9.18
CA GLY A 241 5.98 -5.41 -9.74
C GLY A 241 6.37 -4.38 -8.70
N ALA A 242 7.02 -3.34 -9.17
CA ALA A 242 7.34 -2.17 -8.38
C ALA A 242 7.23 -0.91 -9.23
N ALA A 243 6.79 0.17 -8.60
CA ALA A 243 6.82 1.48 -9.23
C ALA A 243 7.01 2.57 -8.17
N PHE A 244 7.83 3.55 -8.51
CA PHE A 244 8.13 4.69 -7.65
C PHE A 244 8.14 5.99 -8.46
N VAL A 245 7.65 7.05 -7.84
CA VAL A 245 7.71 8.42 -8.38
C VAL A 245 8.61 9.28 -7.49
N VAL A 246 9.26 10.26 -8.11
CA VAL A 246 9.98 11.31 -7.39
C VAL A 246 9.09 12.53 -7.31
N LEU A 247 8.85 12.98 -6.09
CA LEU A 247 8.06 14.15 -5.74
C LEU A 247 8.96 15.26 -5.25
N GLU A 248 8.76 16.46 -5.79
CA GLU A 248 9.43 17.71 -5.36
C GLU A 248 8.39 18.85 -5.32
N SER A 249 8.66 19.92 -4.60
CA SER A 249 7.84 21.13 -4.77
C SER A 249 8.05 21.70 -6.18
N GLU A 250 6.99 22.26 -6.78
CA GLU A 250 7.08 22.90 -8.11
C GLU A 250 8.19 23.95 -8.14
N SER A 251 8.32 24.76 -7.09
CA SER A 251 9.35 25.78 -6.99
C SER A 251 10.76 25.20 -6.99
N ALA A 252 11.00 24.09 -6.27
CA ALA A 252 12.29 23.43 -6.25
C ALA A 252 12.64 22.79 -7.61
N ALA A 253 11.68 22.15 -8.25
CA ALA A 253 11.85 21.57 -9.59
C ALA A 253 12.20 22.65 -10.63
N ARG A 254 11.46 23.77 -10.64
CA ARG A 254 11.72 24.90 -11.55
C ARG A 254 13.09 25.55 -11.33
N HIS A 255 13.52 25.73 -10.06
CA HIS A 255 14.85 26.27 -9.75
C HIS A 255 15.99 25.39 -10.26
N GLN A 256 15.76 24.10 -10.35
CA GLN A 256 16.71 23.13 -10.91
C GLN A 256 16.60 22.99 -12.44
N GLY A 257 15.70 23.76 -13.09
CA GLY A 257 15.47 23.70 -14.55
C GLY A 257 14.76 22.42 -14.99
N LYS A 258 14.14 21.67 -14.08
CA LYS A 258 13.38 20.47 -14.41
C LYS A 258 12.00 20.84 -14.98
N THR A 259 11.54 20.03 -15.93
CA THR A 259 10.15 20.06 -16.40
C THR A 259 9.40 18.93 -15.73
N PRO A 260 8.38 19.21 -14.89
CA PRO A 260 7.57 18.17 -14.29
C PRO A 260 6.85 17.34 -15.35
N HIS A 261 6.72 16.05 -15.11
CA HIS A 261 5.94 15.14 -15.96
C HIS A 261 4.44 15.40 -15.80
N ALA A 262 4.02 15.66 -14.58
CA ALA A 262 2.69 16.07 -14.17
C ALA A 262 2.77 16.64 -12.75
N TYR A 263 1.60 17.03 -12.21
CA TYR A 263 1.44 17.46 -10.83
C TYR A 263 0.48 16.53 -10.10
N LEU A 264 0.79 16.18 -8.86
CA LEU A 264 -0.17 15.58 -7.95
C LEU A 264 -0.98 16.73 -7.32
N THR A 265 -2.16 16.97 -7.86
CA THR A 265 -2.99 18.13 -7.48
C THR A 265 -4.04 17.80 -6.42
N GLY A 266 -4.41 16.53 -6.30
CA GLY A 266 -5.36 16.08 -5.30
C GLY A 266 -5.12 14.66 -4.87
N TYR A 267 -5.49 14.37 -3.62
CA TYR A 267 -5.50 13.02 -3.08
C TYR A 267 -6.54 12.90 -1.97
N GLY A 268 -7.08 11.70 -1.81
CA GLY A 268 -8.02 11.37 -0.75
C GLY A 268 -7.83 9.96 -0.25
N ASN A 269 -8.05 9.79 1.06
CA ASN A 269 -8.07 8.49 1.73
C ASN A 269 -9.29 8.43 2.63
N ALA A 270 -10.05 7.34 2.52
CA ALA A 270 -11.21 7.06 3.36
C ALA A 270 -11.28 5.58 3.71
N CYS A 271 -12.05 5.26 4.72
CA CYS A 271 -12.32 3.88 5.10
C CYS A 271 -13.78 3.52 4.80
N ASP A 272 -13.99 2.42 4.07
CA ASP A 272 -15.35 1.91 3.79
C ASP A 272 -16.06 1.43 5.06
N ALA A 273 -15.30 1.04 6.09
CA ALA A 273 -15.76 0.65 7.43
C ALA A 273 -16.94 -0.36 7.40
N TYR A 274 -16.98 -1.23 6.39
CA TYR A 274 -18.07 -2.15 6.12
C TYR A 274 -17.72 -3.61 6.47
N HIS A 275 -16.67 -4.15 5.86
CA HIS A 275 -16.26 -5.53 6.02
C HIS A 275 -14.75 -5.69 5.81
N GLN A 276 -14.15 -6.78 6.33
CA GLN A 276 -12.70 -7.02 6.25
C GLN A 276 -12.17 -7.19 4.80
N THR A 277 -12.98 -7.70 3.87
CA THR A 277 -12.56 -7.98 2.49
C THR A 277 -13.57 -7.57 1.43
N ALA A 278 -14.84 -7.35 1.79
CA ALA A 278 -15.88 -6.94 0.85
C ALA A 278 -16.11 -5.43 0.92
N SER A 279 -16.31 -4.81 -0.24
CA SER A 279 -16.71 -3.41 -0.34
C SER A 279 -18.22 -3.27 -0.11
N SER A 280 -18.64 -2.13 0.42
CA SER A 280 -20.06 -1.77 0.59
C SER A 280 -20.78 -1.71 -0.75
N GLU A 281 -22.09 -1.98 -0.74
CA GLU A 281 -22.89 -2.02 -1.97
C GLU A 281 -22.91 -0.67 -2.72
N ASN A 282 -22.85 0.43 -1.97
CA ASN A 282 -22.87 1.79 -2.52
C ASN A 282 -21.47 2.40 -2.73
N GLY A 283 -20.40 1.67 -2.39
CA GLY A 283 -19.01 2.11 -2.53
C GLY A 283 -18.71 3.37 -1.73
N GLU A 284 -19.09 3.39 -0.44
CA GLU A 284 -18.99 4.60 0.40
C GLU A 284 -17.55 5.08 0.56
N GLY A 285 -16.61 4.20 0.92
CA GLY A 285 -15.20 4.57 1.07
C GLY A 285 -14.59 5.09 -0.23
N ALA A 286 -14.84 4.40 -1.34
CA ALA A 286 -14.40 4.80 -2.67
C ALA A 286 -14.94 6.18 -3.06
N PHE A 287 -16.24 6.43 -2.82
CA PHE A 287 -16.86 7.72 -3.07
C PHE A 287 -16.23 8.85 -2.24
N LEU A 288 -16.00 8.61 -0.94
CA LEU A 288 -15.40 9.60 -0.05
C LEU A 288 -13.94 9.92 -0.44
N ALA A 289 -13.14 8.90 -0.78
CA ALA A 289 -11.76 9.09 -1.22
C ALA A 289 -11.68 9.91 -2.51
N MET A 290 -12.49 9.58 -3.53
CA MET A 290 -12.54 10.35 -4.77
C MET A 290 -13.01 11.78 -4.55
N LYS A 291 -14.05 11.98 -3.72
CA LYS A 291 -14.58 13.30 -3.39
C LYS A 291 -13.55 14.17 -2.66
N GLU A 292 -12.79 13.60 -1.72
CA GLU A 292 -11.73 14.32 -1.03
C GLU A 292 -10.62 14.74 -2.01
N ALA A 293 -10.23 13.84 -2.92
CA ALA A 293 -9.23 14.16 -3.95
C ALA A 293 -9.67 15.32 -4.85
N LEU A 294 -10.93 15.35 -5.30
CA LEU A 294 -11.49 16.46 -6.08
C LEU A 294 -11.52 17.77 -5.29
N ASN A 295 -11.98 17.73 -4.03
CA ASN A 295 -12.01 18.90 -3.17
C ASN A 295 -10.61 19.49 -2.97
N MET A 296 -9.60 18.64 -2.80
CA MET A 296 -8.21 19.09 -2.64
C MET A 296 -7.63 19.66 -3.92
N ALA A 297 -7.95 19.09 -5.07
CA ALA A 297 -7.55 19.61 -6.38
C ALA A 297 -8.28 20.89 -6.78
N HIS A 298 -9.35 21.26 -6.07
CA HIS A 298 -10.24 22.38 -6.38
C HIS A 298 -10.85 22.30 -7.79
N ILE A 299 -11.23 21.09 -8.20
CA ILE A 299 -11.90 20.82 -9.49
C ILE A 299 -13.23 20.07 -9.29
N GLU A 300 -14.10 20.20 -10.27
CA GLU A 300 -15.38 19.50 -10.28
C GLU A 300 -15.24 18.12 -10.96
N PRO A 301 -16.14 17.16 -10.70
CA PRO A 301 -16.09 15.86 -11.36
C PRO A 301 -16.03 15.92 -12.89
N GLU A 302 -16.66 16.91 -13.51
CA GLU A 302 -16.67 17.13 -14.96
C GLU A 302 -15.29 17.50 -15.55
N ASP A 303 -14.35 17.93 -14.72
CA ASP A 303 -12.99 18.29 -15.13
C ASP A 303 -12.08 17.06 -15.25
N ILE A 304 -12.52 15.88 -14.80
CA ILE A 304 -11.81 14.61 -14.97
C ILE A 304 -12.10 14.03 -16.34
N GLN A 305 -11.07 13.81 -17.15
CA GLN A 305 -11.22 13.19 -18.48
C GLN A 305 -11.09 11.67 -18.43
N TYR A 306 -10.25 11.14 -17.53
CA TYR A 306 -10.00 9.71 -17.43
C TYR A 306 -9.91 9.25 -15.97
N VAL A 307 -10.49 8.08 -15.68
CA VAL A 307 -10.34 7.35 -14.42
C VAL A 307 -9.65 6.02 -14.68
N ASN A 308 -8.49 5.82 -14.08
CA ASN A 308 -7.91 4.49 -13.93
C ASN A 308 -8.58 3.85 -12.70
N ALA A 309 -9.52 2.97 -12.96
CA ALA A 309 -10.32 2.33 -11.93
C ALA A 309 -9.52 1.24 -11.21
N HIS A 310 -9.86 1.02 -9.93
CA HIS A 310 -9.31 -0.13 -9.22
C HIS A 310 -9.68 -1.45 -9.92
N GLY A 311 -10.91 -1.63 -10.35
CA GLY A 311 -11.38 -2.60 -11.34
C GLY A 311 -10.67 -3.94 -11.32
N THR A 312 -10.93 -4.79 -10.31
CA THR A 312 -10.21 -6.06 -10.13
C THR A 312 -10.74 -7.20 -11.01
N GLY A 313 -11.95 -7.07 -11.53
CA GLY A 313 -12.66 -8.16 -12.19
C GLY A 313 -13.42 -9.06 -11.21
N THR A 314 -13.41 -8.74 -9.91
CA THR A 314 -14.24 -9.47 -8.93
C THR A 314 -15.67 -8.93 -8.93
N PRO A 315 -16.69 -9.78 -8.73
CA PRO A 315 -18.08 -9.33 -8.74
C PRO A 315 -18.39 -8.22 -7.74
N ASN A 316 -17.89 -8.32 -6.50
CA ASN A 316 -18.16 -7.34 -5.45
C ASN A 316 -17.49 -6.00 -5.70
N ASN A 317 -16.17 -5.98 -5.97
CA ASN A 317 -15.44 -4.73 -6.19
C ASN A 317 -16.00 -3.94 -7.38
N ASP A 318 -16.16 -4.59 -8.53
CA ASP A 318 -16.56 -3.88 -9.75
C ASP A 318 -17.98 -3.33 -9.66
N GLN A 319 -18.88 -4.01 -8.91
CA GLN A 319 -20.21 -3.50 -8.62
C GLN A 319 -20.16 -2.27 -7.71
N SER A 320 -19.44 -2.37 -6.59
CA SER A 320 -19.27 -1.29 -5.61
C SER A 320 -18.61 -0.05 -6.24
N GLU A 321 -17.53 -0.24 -7.00
CA GLU A 321 -16.84 0.85 -7.69
C GLU A 321 -17.74 1.48 -8.77
N SER A 322 -18.51 0.69 -9.52
CA SER A 322 -19.46 1.24 -10.48
C SER A 322 -20.50 2.15 -9.82
N GLU A 323 -20.99 1.78 -8.63
CA GLU A 323 -21.96 2.60 -7.90
C GLU A 323 -21.30 3.89 -7.36
N SER A 324 -20.09 3.82 -6.82
CA SER A 324 -19.36 5.02 -6.36
C SER A 324 -19.07 6.00 -7.49
N LEU A 325 -18.64 5.49 -8.67
CA LEU A 325 -18.40 6.31 -9.86
C LEU A 325 -19.67 6.99 -10.37
N LYS A 326 -20.80 6.28 -10.40
CA LYS A 326 -22.10 6.87 -10.79
C LYS A 326 -22.58 7.94 -9.81
N ARG A 327 -22.38 7.72 -8.50
CA ARG A 327 -22.70 8.70 -7.47
C ARG A 327 -21.88 9.98 -7.65
N LEU A 328 -20.60 9.85 -8.02
CA LEU A 328 -19.70 10.99 -8.17
C LEU A 328 -19.92 11.76 -9.46
N PHE A 329 -19.95 11.06 -10.59
CA PHE A 329 -19.95 11.67 -11.93
C PHE A 329 -21.37 11.85 -12.52
N GLY A 330 -22.37 11.15 -11.98
CA GLY A 330 -23.75 11.25 -12.46
C GLY A 330 -23.88 10.91 -13.95
N LYS A 331 -24.37 11.86 -14.74
CA LYS A 331 -24.60 11.66 -16.18
C LYS A 331 -23.39 11.94 -17.06
N LYS A 332 -22.37 12.61 -16.52
CA LYS A 332 -21.16 13.01 -17.27
C LYS A 332 -19.97 12.14 -16.87
N MET A 333 -20.09 10.85 -17.19
CA MET A 333 -19.02 9.88 -16.92
C MET A 333 -17.76 10.21 -17.73
N PRO A 334 -16.56 10.26 -17.10
CA PRO A 334 -15.30 10.32 -17.83
C PRO A 334 -15.03 9.01 -18.57
N TRP A 335 -13.93 8.95 -19.33
CA TRP A 335 -13.42 7.68 -19.78
C TRP A 335 -12.91 6.86 -18.59
N ILE A 336 -13.22 5.56 -18.54
CA ILE A 336 -12.85 4.67 -17.43
C ILE A 336 -12.25 3.40 -18.00
N SER A 337 -11.13 2.95 -17.45
CA SER A 337 -10.61 1.60 -17.68
C SER A 337 -9.85 1.09 -16.47
N SER A 338 -9.74 -0.22 -16.34
CA SER A 338 -8.80 -0.87 -15.42
C SER A 338 -7.66 -1.49 -16.19
N THR A 339 -6.44 -1.25 -15.74
CA THR A 339 -5.22 -1.80 -16.33
C THR A 339 -4.78 -3.12 -15.72
N LYS A 340 -5.55 -3.66 -14.74
CA LYS A 340 -5.25 -4.96 -14.12
C LYS A 340 -5.34 -6.14 -15.08
N SER A 341 -6.08 -6.01 -16.19
CA SER A 341 -6.07 -7.00 -17.28
C SER A 341 -4.75 -7.03 -18.10
N PHE A 342 -3.86 -6.04 -17.89
CA PHE A 342 -2.50 -6.04 -18.41
C PHE A 342 -1.50 -6.63 -17.43
N THR A 343 -1.49 -6.13 -16.19
CA THR A 343 -0.45 -6.38 -15.19
C THR A 343 -0.76 -7.52 -14.22
N GLY A 344 -2.03 -7.93 -14.11
CA GLY A 344 -2.56 -8.58 -12.93
C GLY A 344 -2.73 -7.58 -11.78
N HIS A 345 -3.29 -8.03 -10.68
CA HIS A 345 -3.41 -7.25 -9.46
C HIS A 345 -2.10 -7.34 -8.66
N THR A 346 -1.30 -6.30 -8.69
CA THR A 346 0.02 -6.24 -8.06
C THR A 346 -0.04 -5.87 -6.58
N THR A 347 -1.17 -6.13 -5.94
CA THR A 347 -1.46 -5.91 -4.52
C THR A 347 -0.99 -4.53 -4.03
N SER A 348 -0.05 -4.45 -3.10
CA SER A 348 0.43 -3.18 -2.54
C SER A 348 1.04 -2.22 -3.57
N ALA A 349 1.67 -2.73 -4.63
CA ALA A 349 2.31 -1.91 -5.67
C ALA A 349 1.31 -1.36 -6.70
N SER A 350 0.03 -1.79 -6.68
CA SER A 350 -0.98 -1.41 -7.69
C SER A 350 -1.09 0.09 -7.86
N GLY A 351 -1.20 0.84 -6.75
CA GLY A 351 -1.43 2.28 -6.80
C GLY A 351 -0.32 3.06 -7.49
N SER A 352 0.94 2.68 -7.32
CA SER A 352 2.06 3.36 -7.99
C SER A 352 2.27 2.89 -9.44
N ILE A 353 2.04 1.61 -9.73
CA ILE A 353 2.07 1.09 -11.11
C ILE A 353 0.98 1.79 -11.94
N GLU A 354 -0.24 1.86 -11.42
CA GLU A 354 -1.38 2.52 -12.08
C GLU A 354 -1.19 4.04 -12.15
N ALA A 355 -0.55 4.66 -11.15
CA ALA A 355 -0.15 6.06 -11.22
C ALA A 355 0.80 6.33 -12.40
N ILE A 356 1.86 5.54 -12.58
CA ILE A 356 2.77 5.70 -13.71
C ILE A 356 2.06 5.43 -15.04
N ILE A 357 1.14 4.45 -15.11
CA ILE A 357 0.33 4.24 -16.31
C ILE A 357 -0.54 5.48 -16.62
N CYS A 358 -1.12 6.14 -15.61
CA CYS A 358 -1.84 7.40 -15.79
C CYS A 358 -0.92 8.51 -16.33
N LEU A 359 0.30 8.63 -15.79
CA LEU A 359 1.30 9.61 -16.26
C LEU A 359 1.71 9.36 -17.72
N LEU A 360 1.96 8.10 -18.08
CA LEU A 360 2.24 7.71 -19.48
C LEU A 360 1.06 8.02 -20.41
N ALA A 361 -0.18 7.78 -19.95
CA ALA A 361 -1.39 8.11 -20.70
C ALA A 361 -1.50 9.63 -20.99
N MET A 362 -1.20 10.45 -19.98
CA MET A 362 -1.18 11.91 -20.12
C MET A 362 -0.06 12.39 -21.06
N GLN A 363 1.17 11.88 -20.89
CA GLN A 363 2.35 12.27 -21.67
C GLN A 363 2.23 11.87 -23.14
N HIS A 364 1.64 10.70 -23.42
CA HIS A 364 1.54 10.12 -24.76
C HIS A 364 0.15 10.19 -25.38
N HIS A 365 -0.78 10.92 -24.73
CA HIS A 365 -2.11 11.25 -25.28
C HIS A 365 -2.95 10.03 -25.66
N PHE A 366 -3.06 9.04 -24.78
CA PHE A 366 -3.91 7.87 -24.99
C PHE A 366 -4.68 7.50 -23.72
N ILE A 367 -5.70 6.67 -23.86
CA ILE A 367 -6.39 6.03 -22.75
C ILE A 367 -6.17 4.53 -22.87
N PRO A 368 -5.62 3.88 -21.82
CA PRO A 368 -5.41 2.44 -21.81
C PRO A 368 -6.72 1.67 -21.99
N ALA A 369 -6.68 0.57 -22.75
CA ALA A 369 -7.83 -0.27 -22.93
C ALA A 369 -8.21 -1.05 -21.66
N ASN A 370 -9.50 -1.25 -21.43
CA ASN A 370 -10.00 -2.26 -20.50
C ASN A 370 -10.07 -3.60 -21.24
N LEU A 371 -9.01 -4.41 -21.14
CA LEU A 371 -8.92 -5.65 -21.93
C LEU A 371 -9.95 -6.70 -21.46
N GLY A 372 -10.53 -7.41 -22.43
CA GLY A 372 -11.43 -8.53 -22.18
C GLY A 372 -12.87 -8.15 -21.85
N TRP A 373 -13.23 -6.87 -21.89
CA TRP A 373 -14.60 -6.44 -21.75
C TRP A 373 -15.37 -6.64 -23.08
N GLU A 374 -16.49 -7.36 -23.03
CA GLU A 374 -17.35 -7.64 -24.18
C GLU A 374 -18.81 -7.32 -23.91
N LYS A 375 -19.24 -7.46 -22.67
CA LYS A 375 -20.64 -7.30 -22.28
C LYS A 375 -20.78 -6.52 -20.98
N GLN A 376 -21.63 -5.50 -20.99
CA GLN A 376 -21.94 -4.73 -19.79
C GLN A 376 -22.54 -5.59 -18.69
N MET A 377 -22.01 -5.50 -17.48
CA MET A 377 -22.61 -6.11 -16.30
C MET A 377 -23.88 -5.35 -15.89
N GLU A 378 -24.76 -6.04 -15.18
CA GLU A 378 -25.99 -5.43 -14.67
C GLU A 378 -25.68 -4.22 -13.79
N ASN A 379 -26.30 -3.09 -14.09
CA ASN A 379 -26.06 -1.81 -13.43
C ASN A 379 -24.58 -1.40 -13.35
N GLY A 380 -23.73 -1.85 -14.25
CA GLY A 380 -22.31 -1.49 -14.29
C GLY A 380 -22.01 -0.28 -15.17
N ILE A 381 -20.79 0.24 -15.01
CA ILE A 381 -20.22 1.20 -15.95
C ILE A 381 -19.90 0.52 -17.29
N ILE A 382 -19.69 1.33 -18.33
CA ILE A 382 -19.15 0.89 -19.62
C ILE A 382 -17.70 1.37 -19.69
N PRO A 383 -16.71 0.48 -19.56
CA PRO A 383 -15.31 0.87 -19.64
C PRO A 383 -14.87 1.17 -21.07
N CYS A 384 -13.79 1.94 -21.17
CA CYS A 384 -13.16 2.28 -22.44
C CYS A 384 -12.34 1.10 -22.99
N THR A 385 -12.39 0.87 -24.30
CA THR A 385 -11.60 -0.19 -24.97
C THR A 385 -10.28 0.32 -25.57
N GLY A 386 -9.86 1.51 -25.18
CA GLY A 386 -8.65 2.19 -25.66
C GLY A 386 -8.96 3.34 -26.60
N ILE A 387 -8.28 4.46 -26.43
CA ILE A 387 -8.39 5.66 -27.29
C ILE A 387 -6.99 6.22 -27.51
N GLU A 388 -6.66 6.55 -28.75
CA GLU A 388 -5.43 7.23 -29.12
C GLU A 388 -5.70 8.71 -29.43
N ASN A 389 -4.65 9.53 -29.35
CA ASN A 389 -4.67 10.95 -29.70
C ASN A 389 -5.68 11.77 -28.87
N VAL A 390 -5.81 11.48 -27.59
CA VAL A 390 -6.67 12.20 -26.64
C VAL A 390 -5.85 13.01 -25.64
N ARG A 391 -6.11 14.31 -25.54
CA ARG A 391 -5.48 15.14 -24.52
C ARG A 391 -6.14 14.90 -23.17
N LEU A 392 -5.33 14.58 -22.17
CA LEU A 392 -5.75 14.38 -20.79
C LEU A 392 -5.15 15.49 -19.92
N GLU A 393 -5.98 16.31 -19.31
CA GLU A 393 -5.56 17.40 -18.41
C GLU A 393 -5.60 16.97 -16.96
N ASN A 394 -6.67 16.26 -16.55
CA ASN A 394 -6.85 15.73 -15.21
C ASN A 394 -7.24 14.26 -15.27
N VAL A 395 -6.52 13.43 -14.52
CA VAL A 395 -6.70 11.98 -14.46
C VAL A 395 -6.85 11.56 -13.00
N LEU A 396 -7.88 10.76 -12.71
CA LEU A 396 -8.11 10.16 -11.41
C LEU A 396 -7.60 8.70 -11.40
N CYS A 397 -6.84 8.31 -10.39
CA CYS A 397 -6.33 6.95 -10.19
C CYS A 397 -6.84 6.39 -8.87
N ASN A 398 -7.58 5.29 -8.91
CA ASN A 398 -8.22 4.65 -7.76
C ASN A 398 -7.47 3.41 -7.29
N SER A 399 -7.32 3.28 -5.98
CA SER A 399 -6.75 2.11 -5.32
C SER A 399 -7.54 1.76 -4.08
N PHE A 400 -8.30 0.66 -4.12
CA PHE A 400 -9.20 0.24 -3.04
C PHE A 400 -8.68 -1.06 -2.43
N GLY A 401 -8.42 -1.03 -1.12
CA GLY A 401 -7.77 -2.12 -0.40
C GLY A 401 -8.73 -2.93 0.47
N PHE A 402 -8.41 -4.20 0.68
CA PHE A 402 -9.03 -4.99 1.73
C PHE A 402 -9.00 -4.22 3.04
N GLY A 403 -10.04 -4.42 3.87
CA GLY A 403 -10.24 -3.61 5.07
C GLY A 403 -10.95 -2.29 4.82
N GLY A 404 -11.27 -1.98 3.54
CA GLY A 404 -11.91 -0.72 3.16
C GLY A 404 -10.97 0.48 3.16
N ASN A 405 -9.66 0.27 2.99
CA ASN A 405 -8.68 1.34 2.81
C ASN A 405 -8.73 1.84 1.37
N ASP A 406 -9.52 2.85 1.11
CA ASP A 406 -9.76 3.40 -0.21
C ASP A 406 -8.97 4.68 -0.42
N SER A 407 -8.26 4.77 -1.54
CA SER A 407 -7.41 5.91 -1.89
C SER A 407 -7.61 6.31 -3.34
N SER A 408 -7.58 7.62 -3.59
CA SER A 408 -7.67 8.22 -4.93
C SER A 408 -6.62 9.29 -5.08
N LEU A 409 -5.96 9.34 -6.25
CA LEU A 409 -4.95 10.34 -6.62
C LEU A 409 -5.42 11.08 -7.86
N ILE A 410 -5.20 12.39 -7.94
CA ILE A 410 -5.46 13.21 -9.14
C ILE A 410 -4.14 13.75 -9.66
N PHE A 411 -3.87 13.42 -10.92
CA PHE A 411 -2.74 13.93 -11.68
C PHE A 411 -3.23 14.96 -12.69
N SER A 412 -2.55 16.10 -12.75
CA SER A 412 -2.89 17.20 -13.67
C SER A 412 -1.68 17.65 -14.47
N THR A 413 -1.90 18.11 -15.72
CA THR A 413 -0.82 18.68 -16.57
C THR A 413 -0.38 20.07 -16.11
N HIS A 414 -1.20 20.75 -15.32
CA HIS A 414 -0.92 22.07 -14.79
C HIS A 414 -1.03 22.05 -13.27
N PRO A 415 -0.25 22.89 -12.57
CA PRO A 415 -0.41 23.04 -11.14
C PRO A 415 -1.76 23.67 -10.82
N THR A 416 -2.28 23.44 -9.62
CA THR A 416 -3.46 24.13 -9.13
C THR A 416 -3.18 25.64 -9.08
N GLU A 417 -4.07 26.46 -9.66
CA GLU A 417 -3.98 27.91 -9.53
C GLU A 417 -4.12 28.28 -8.05
N GLU A 418 -3.04 28.74 -7.43
CA GLU A 418 -3.14 29.37 -6.10
C GLU A 418 -3.95 30.66 -6.30
N GLU A 419 -5.12 30.77 -5.68
CA GLU A 419 -5.78 32.06 -5.56
C GLU A 419 -4.80 33.06 -4.94
N ALA A 420 -4.47 34.09 -5.69
CA ALA A 420 -3.52 35.15 -5.30
C ALA A 420 -3.89 35.86 -3.97
N THR A 421 -4.96 35.41 -3.32
CA THR A 421 -5.52 35.93 -2.06
C THR A 421 -5.20 35.12 -0.81
N GLN A 422 -4.53 33.95 -0.94
CA GLN A 422 -3.99 33.34 0.27
C GLN A 422 -2.79 34.16 0.74
N THR A 423 -3.07 35.21 1.56
CA THR A 423 -2.12 35.74 2.53
C THR A 423 -1.24 34.61 3.00
N LYS A 424 0.10 34.79 2.88
CA LYS A 424 1.10 33.88 3.44
C LYS A 424 0.52 33.19 4.67
N ARG A 425 0.12 31.93 4.58
CA ARG A 425 -0.11 31.16 5.79
C ARG A 425 1.24 31.17 6.48
N GLU A 426 1.38 32.04 7.48
CA GLU A 426 2.42 31.87 8.47
C GLU A 426 2.36 30.38 8.89
N PRO A 427 3.49 29.72 9.11
CA PRO A 427 3.49 28.37 9.64
C PRO A 427 2.52 28.39 10.82
N GLN A 428 1.38 27.73 10.65
CA GLN A 428 0.29 27.83 11.62
C GLN A 428 0.85 27.37 12.95
N GLN A 429 0.89 28.26 13.93
CA GLN A 429 1.28 28.04 15.32
C GLN A 429 0.44 26.96 16.04
N THR A 430 -0.34 26.18 15.32
CA THR A 430 -1.28 25.17 15.85
C THR A 430 -0.64 23.86 16.30
N ALA A 431 0.61 23.56 15.93
CA ALA A 431 1.31 22.36 16.44
C ALA A 431 1.53 22.39 17.97
N SER A 432 1.46 23.57 18.61
CA SER A 432 1.64 23.73 20.06
C SER A 432 0.43 23.30 20.92
N ASN A 433 -0.73 23.01 20.32
CA ASN A 433 -1.97 22.72 21.04
C ASN A 433 -2.47 21.28 20.90
N ILE A 434 -1.67 20.36 20.33
CA ILE A 434 -2.07 18.96 20.23
C ILE A 434 -1.96 18.31 21.62
N ARG A 435 -3.06 17.70 22.08
CA ARG A 435 -3.18 17.06 23.40
C ARG A 435 -3.51 15.59 23.23
N ILE A 436 -2.96 14.78 24.12
CA ILE A 436 -3.37 13.39 24.33
C ILE A 436 -4.53 13.40 25.31
N LEU A 437 -5.71 13.00 24.88
CA LEU A 437 -6.91 12.95 25.71
C LEU A 437 -6.95 11.71 26.60
N SER A 438 -6.44 10.58 26.08
CA SER A 438 -6.39 9.31 26.75
C SER A 438 -5.28 8.43 26.19
N THR A 439 -4.81 7.50 27.01
CA THR A 439 -3.90 6.42 26.60
C THR A 439 -4.32 5.13 27.30
N VAL A 440 -4.30 4.03 26.56
CA VAL A 440 -4.54 2.67 27.08
C VAL A 440 -3.48 1.73 26.53
N GLU A 441 -2.96 0.87 27.41
CA GLU A 441 -1.94 -0.12 27.07
C GLU A 441 -2.42 -1.50 27.55
N ILE A 442 -2.27 -2.51 26.69
CA ILE A 442 -2.61 -3.92 26.93
C ILE A 442 -1.36 -4.76 26.68
N ASN A 443 -0.85 -5.40 27.72
CA ASN A 443 0.40 -6.16 27.68
C ASN A 443 0.24 -7.62 28.10
N SER A 444 -0.96 -8.03 28.54
CA SER A 444 -1.24 -9.39 29.00
C SER A 444 -2.40 -10.03 28.26
N GLU A 445 -2.25 -11.31 27.91
CA GLU A 445 -3.36 -12.09 27.33
C GLU A 445 -4.54 -12.26 28.31
N GLU A 446 -4.30 -12.14 29.62
CA GLU A 446 -5.35 -12.20 30.65
C GLU A 446 -6.35 -11.05 30.48
N ASP A 447 -5.86 -9.86 30.10
CA ASP A 447 -6.68 -8.67 29.87
C ASP A 447 -7.63 -8.83 28.67
N LEU A 448 -7.31 -9.73 27.73
CA LEU A 448 -8.11 -9.94 26.52
C LEU A 448 -9.53 -10.45 26.83
N SER A 449 -9.79 -10.96 28.03
CA SER A 449 -11.13 -11.36 28.45
C SER A 449 -12.12 -10.20 28.43
N ASP A 450 -11.64 -8.96 28.62
CA ASP A 450 -12.43 -7.73 28.68
C ASP A 450 -12.97 -7.29 27.31
N ILE A 451 -12.46 -7.85 26.22
CA ILE A 451 -13.03 -7.62 24.88
C ILE A 451 -14.53 -7.93 24.80
N ARG A 452 -15.04 -8.79 25.70
CA ARG A 452 -16.48 -9.13 25.81
C ARG A 452 -17.37 -7.94 26.15
N LYS A 453 -16.80 -6.84 26.63
CA LYS A 453 -17.53 -5.57 26.83
C LYS A 453 -17.97 -4.96 25.49
N TYR A 454 -17.21 -5.20 24.43
CA TYR A 454 -17.34 -4.53 23.14
C TYR A 454 -17.80 -5.45 22.00
N VAL A 455 -17.49 -6.75 22.07
CA VAL A 455 -17.84 -7.72 21.02
C VAL A 455 -18.56 -8.94 21.56
N LYS A 456 -19.41 -9.54 20.72
CA LYS A 456 -20.15 -10.76 21.08
C LYS A 456 -19.19 -11.94 21.22
N PRO A 457 -19.48 -12.92 22.12
CA PRO A 457 -18.58 -14.06 22.35
C PRO A 457 -18.25 -14.89 21.09
N MET A 458 -19.18 -15.01 20.15
CA MET A 458 -18.95 -15.73 18.90
C MET A 458 -17.98 -15.00 17.96
N GLU A 459 -18.03 -13.69 17.92
CA GLU A 459 -17.12 -12.82 17.17
C GLU A 459 -15.73 -12.88 17.79
N ALA A 460 -15.61 -12.69 19.11
CA ALA A 460 -14.35 -12.75 19.84
C ALA A 460 -13.59 -14.08 19.65
N ARG A 461 -14.31 -15.22 19.48
CA ARG A 461 -13.69 -16.53 19.25
C ARG A 461 -12.96 -16.63 17.91
N ARG A 462 -13.35 -15.84 16.91
CA ARG A 462 -12.77 -15.83 15.56
C ARG A 462 -11.61 -14.84 15.41
N MET A 463 -11.36 -14.01 16.40
CA MET A 463 -10.32 -12.98 16.38
C MET A 463 -9.00 -13.53 16.90
N GLY A 464 -7.90 -13.26 16.22
CA GLY A 464 -6.53 -13.45 16.71
C GLY A 464 -6.23 -12.58 17.93
N LYS A 465 -5.09 -12.81 18.59
CA LYS A 465 -4.68 -12.07 19.80
C LYS A 465 -4.53 -10.57 19.50
N ILE A 466 -3.80 -10.23 18.45
CA ILE A 466 -3.59 -8.84 18.06
C ILE A 466 -4.89 -8.11 17.75
N MET A 467 -5.86 -8.81 17.12
CA MET A 467 -7.17 -8.23 16.82
C MET A 467 -7.97 -7.90 18.07
N LYS A 468 -7.86 -8.73 19.11
CA LYS A 468 -8.50 -8.48 20.41
C LYS A 468 -7.82 -7.35 21.16
N SER A 469 -6.48 -7.37 21.25
CA SER A 469 -5.71 -6.39 22.00
C SER A 469 -5.82 -5.00 21.39
N SER A 470 -5.72 -4.89 20.06
CA SER A 470 -5.84 -3.61 19.35
C SER A 470 -7.24 -3.01 19.46
N LEU A 471 -8.27 -3.84 19.30
CA LEU A 471 -9.65 -3.37 19.45
C LEU A 471 -9.96 -2.97 20.89
N LEU A 472 -9.51 -3.75 21.87
CA LEU A 472 -9.72 -3.47 23.29
C LEU A 472 -9.06 -2.15 23.70
N SER A 473 -7.74 -2.00 23.45
CA SER A 473 -7.01 -0.77 23.79
C SER A 473 -7.61 0.45 23.12
N SER A 474 -8.01 0.34 21.85
CA SER A 474 -8.59 1.43 21.05
C SER A 474 -9.96 1.86 21.58
N LEU A 475 -10.87 0.91 21.82
CA LEU A 475 -12.20 1.23 22.30
C LEU A 475 -12.19 1.79 23.75
N GLU A 476 -11.33 1.26 24.63
CA GLU A 476 -11.14 1.83 25.96
C GLU A 476 -10.53 3.24 25.91
N ALA A 477 -9.59 3.50 24.98
CA ALA A 477 -9.01 4.83 24.82
C ALA A 477 -10.08 5.83 24.35
N LEU A 478 -10.91 5.45 23.38
CA LEU A 478 -12.02 6.27 22.90
C LEU A 478 -13.06 6.52 24.01
N GLU A 479 -13.43 5.48 24.79
CA GLU A 479 -14.35 5.62 25.92
C GLU A 479 -13.82 6.59 26.98
N LYS A 480 -12.53 6.47 27.37
CA LYS A 480 -11.87 7.38 28.33
C LYS A 480 -11.79 8.82 27.81
N ALA A 481 -11.66 9.00 26.49
CA ALA A 481 -11.68 10.32 25.85
C ALA A 481 -13.09 10.89 25.65
N GLY A 482 -14.14 10.09 25.85
CA GLY A 482 -15.53 10.50 25.60
C GLY A 482 -15.87 10.64 24.11
N ILE A 483 -15.15 9.93 23.22
CA ILE A 483 -15.29 9.98 21.76
C ILE A 483 -15.87 8.66 21.27
N ALA A 484 -17.01 8.71 20.60
CA ALA A 484 -17.66 7.53 20.03
C ALA A 484 -17.02 7.10 18.69
N THR A 485 -16.74 8.08 17.81
CA THR A 485 -16.13 7.88 16.49
C THR A 485 -15.04 8.92 16.29
N PRO A 486 -13.77 8.52 16.10
CA PRO A 486 -12.70 9.45 15.77
C PRO A 486 -12.81 9.90 14.30
N ASP A 487 -12.21 11.04 13.95
CA ASP A 487 -12.17 11.50 12.57
C ASP A 487 -11.15 10.72 11.72
N ALA A 488 -10.14 10.12 12.35
CA ALA A 488 -9.12 9.33 11.68
C ALA A 488 -8.59 8.22 12.60
N ILE A 489 -8.09 7.13 11.98
CA ILE A 489 -7.44 6.01 12.66
C ILE A 489 -6.07 5.79 12.01
N ILE A 490 -5.01 5.84 12.81
CA ILE A 490 -3.65 5.61 12.34
C ILE A 490 -3.01 4.55 13.24
N THR A 491 -2.57 3.46 12.63
CA THR A 491 -1.98 2.33 13.36
C THR A 491 -0.53 2.09 12.96
N GLY A 492 0.25 1.56 13.89
CA GLY A 492 1.59 1.05 13.65
C GLY A 492 1.67 -0.41 14.07
N THR A 493 2.55 -1.16 13.44
CA THR A 493 2.89 -2.54 13.81
C THR A 493 4.23 -2.93 13.20
N THR A 494 4.97 -3.81 13.83
CA THR A 494 6.21 -4.36 13.29
C THR A 494 5.94 -5.57 12.39
N TYR A 495 5.24 -6.57 12.94
CA TYR A 495 5.01 -7.85 12.28
C TYR A 495 3.56 -8.07 11.84
N GLY A 496 2.67 -7.15 12.15
CA GLY A 496 1.24 -7.28 11.82
C GLY A 496 0.58 -8.46 12.50
N CYS A 497 -0.35 -9.07 11.78
CA CYS A 497 -1.12 -10.22 12.24
C CYS A 497 -0.32 -11.53 12.07
N LEU A 498 0.80 -11.65 12.79
CA LEU A 498 1.80 -12.70 12.64
C LEU A 498 1.23 -14.09 12.91
N GLU A 499 0.41 -14.24 13.96
CA GLU A 499 -0.19 -15.54 14.33
C GLU A 499 -1.01 -16.13 13.17
N ASN A 500 -1.75 -15.30 12.44
CA ASN A 500 -2.55 -15.76 11.31
C ASN A 500 -1.69 -16.04 10.07
N SER A 501 -0.65 -15.25 9.83
CA SER A 501 0.32 -15.51 8.77
C SER A 501 1.06 -16.83 8.99
N GLU A 502 1.50 -17.10 10.22
CA GLU A 502 2.12 -18.36 10.60
C GLU A 502 1.16 -19.54 10.43
N LYS A 503 -0.10 -19.42 10.90
CA LYS A 503 -1.13 -20.46 10.71
C LYS A 503 -1.38 -20.79 9.24
N LEU A 504 -1.36 -19.79 8.37
CA LEU A 504 -1.51 -20.01 6.94
C LEU A 504 -0.30 -20.77 6.36
N LEU A 505 0.93 -20.40 6.75
CA LEU A 505 2.15 -21.10 6.33
C LEU A 505 2.18 -22.54 6.85
N VAL A 506 1.76 -22.77 8.11
CA VAL A 506 1.62 -24.14 8.67
C VAL A 506 0.60 -24.94 7.87
N GLN A 507 -0.55 -24.34 7.55
CA GLN A 507 -1.57 -25.01 6.76
C GLN A 507 -1.07 -25.37 5.36
N LEU A 508 -0.36 -24.45 4.68
CA LEU A 508 0.31 -24.72 3.40
C LEU A 508 1.30 -25.89 3.48
N LYS A 509 2.03 -26.01 4.59
CA LYS A 509 2.97 -27.11 4.83
C LYS A 509 2.26 -28.45 5.08
N GLU A 510 1.25 -28.46 5.93
CA GLU A 510 0.62 -29.68 6.43
C GLU A 510 -0.49 -30.22 5.51
N GLU A 511 -1.29 -29.33 4.93
CA GLU A 511 -2.47 -29.67 4.12
C GLU A 511 -2.23 -29.47 2.61
N GLY A 512 -1.13 -28.80 2.21
CA GLY A 512 -0.86 -28.41 0.82
C GLY A 512 -1.64 -27.18 0.40
N GLU A 513 -1.77 -26.96 -0.92
CA GLU A 513 -2.33 -25.72 -1.49
C GLU A 513 -3.85 -25.81 -1.79
N GLU A 514 -4.49 -26.98 -1.65
CA GLU A 514 -5.83 -27.20 -2.22
C GLU A 514 -7.00 -26.70 -1.35
N MET A 515 -6.87 -26.70 -0.02
CA MET A 515 -8.00 -26.45 0.89
C MET A 515 -7.66 -25.56 2.08
N LEU A 516 -7.19 -24.33 1.81
CA LEU A 516 -6.85 -23.40 2.88
C LEU A 516 -8.08 -22.70 3.49
N LYS A 517 -8.00 -22.42 4.79
CA LYS A 517 -9.04 -21.66 5.50
C LYS A 517 -8.91 -20.16 5.19
N PRO A 518 -9.93 -19.54 4.58
CA PRO A 518 -9.86 -18.11 4.19
C PRO A 518 -9.65 -17.18 5.39
N THR A 519 -10.11 -17.55 6.59
CA THR A 519 -10.02 -16.71 7.79
C THR A 519 -8.59 -16.30 8.13
N TYR A 520 -7.61 -17.17 7.95
CA TYR A 520 -6.22 -16.85 8.27
C TYR A 520 -5.68 -15.77 7.32
N PHE A 521 -5.96 -15.89 6.04
CA PHE A 521 -5.56 -14.89 5.07
C PHE A 521 -6.31 -13.56 5.24
N MET A 522 -7.62 -13.59 5.46
CA MET A 522 -8.42 -12.38 5.69
C MET A 522 -7.93 -11.53 6.87
N GLN A 523 -7.32 -12.17 7.86
CA GLN A 523 -6.82 -11.52 9.07
C GLN A 523 -5.29 -11.53 9.14
N SER A 524 -4.58 -11.64 8.02
CA SER A 524 -3.11 -11.62 7.97
C SER A 524 -2.54 -10.26 7.58
N THR A 525 -3.31 -9.42 6.86
CA THR A 525 -2.82 -8.11 6.44
C THR A 525 -2.71 -7.14 7.62
N HIS A 526 -1.67 -6.32 7.64
CA HIS A 526 -1.36 -5.39 8.75
C HIS A 526 -2.50 -4.39 9.00
N ASN A 527 -3.07 -3.85 7.94
CA ASN A 527 -4.16 -2.88 8.01
C ASN A 527 -5.49 -3.45 8.52
N THR A 528 -5.63 -4.78 8.63
CA THR A 528 -6.81 -5.40 9.24
C THR A 528 -7.01 -4.91 10.68
N ILE A 529 -5.94 -4.53 11.37
CA ILE A 529 -5.96 -3.93 12.70
C ILE A 529 -6.80 -2.64 12.69
N GLY A 530 -6.36 -1.63 11.92
CA GLY A 530 -7.05 -0.34 11.80
C GLY A 530 -8.45 -0.46 11.19
N SER A 531 -8.62 -1.37 10.24
CA SER A 531 -9.91 -1.63 9.59
C SER A 531 -10.96 -2.19 10.55
N ASN A 532 -10.59 -3.13 11.43
CA ASN A 532 -11.54 -3.64 12.43
C ASN A 532 -11.97 -2.56 13.43
N ILE A 533 -11.04 -1.68 13.82
CA ILE A 533 -11.38 -0.54 14.66
C ILE A 533 -12.35 0.39 13.91
N ALA A 534 -12.10 0.67 12.64
CA ALA A 534 -12.97 1.50 11.80
C ALA A 534 -14.37 0.90 11.64
N ILE A 535 -14.47 -0.39 11.34
CA ILE A 535 -15.75 -1.11 11.26
C ILE A 535 -16.51 -1.00 12.59
N LYS A 536 -15.83 -1.16 13.72
CA LYS A 536 -16.46 -1.16 15.03
C LYS A 536 -16.90 0.23 15.49
N THR A 537 -16.16 1.27 15.11
CA THR A 537 -16.45 2.68 15.45
C THR A 537 -17.23 3.41 14.36
N HIS A 538 -17.51 2.78 13.24
CA HIS A 538 -18.09 3.41 12.04
C HIS A 538 -17.28 4.64 11.57
N CYS A 539 -15.95 4.56 11.65
CA CYS A 539 -15.06 5.61 11.21
C CYS A 539 -14.78 5.49 9.72
N HIS A 540 -15.35 6.38 8.92
CA HIS A 540 -15.15 6.46 7.47
C HIS A 540 -14.00 7.41 7.07
N GLY A 541 -13.31 8.01 8.04
CA GLY A 541 -12.23 8.94 7.80
C GLY A 541 -10.92 8.26 7.41
N TYR A 542 -9.87 9.05 7.43
CA TYR A 542 -8.50 8.65 7.11
C TYR A 542 -8.05 7.42 7.92
N ASN A 543 -7.52 6.41 7.21
CA ASN A 543 -7.07 5.16 7.82
C ASN A 543 -5.76 4.70 7.20
N ILE A 544 -4.68 4.66 7.99
CA ILE A 544 -3.34 4.27 7.54
C ILE A 544 -2.70 3.31 8.56
N THR A 545 -1.88 2.40 8.06
CA THR A 545 -1.07 1.49 8.87
C THR A 545 0.40 1.60 8.47
N TYR A 546 1.24 1.92 9.44
CA TYR A 546 2.71 1.96 9.31
C TYR A 546 3.32 0.63 9.73
N THR A 547 4.37 0.21 9.01
CA THR A 547 5.14 -1.00 9.34
C THR A 547 6.64 -0.74 9.15
N GLN A 548 7.22 0.08 10.05
CA GLN A 548 8.64 0.47 10.03
C GLN A 548 9.35 0.01 11.32
N GLY A 549 9.11 -1.24 11.73
CA GLY A 549 9.71 -1.77 12.95
C GLY A 549 9.36 -0.92 14.18
N GLU A 550 10.35 -0.61 15.01
CA GLU A 550 10.18 0.19 16.22
C GLU A 550 9.70 1.63 15.94
N ASP A 551 9.97 2.17 14.76
CA ASP A 551 9.58 3.54 14.38
C ASP A 551 8.10 3.65 13.95
N SER A 552 7.36 2.53 13.90
CA SER A 552 5.97 2.50 13.43
C SER A 552 5.04 3.42 14.24
N LEU A 553 5.21 3.48 15.56
CA LEU A 553 4.42 4.36 16.43
C LEU A 553 4.77 5.83 16.20
N ASP A 554 6.04 6.16 16.05
CA ASP A 554 6.50 7.53 15.84
C ASP A 554 5.97 8.09 14.51
N TRP A 555 5.98 7.28 13.45
CA TRP A 555 5.36 7.65 12.17
C TRP A 555 3.85 7.84 12.30
N ALA A 556 3.16 6.96 13.03
CA ALA A 556 1.72 7.09 13.26
C ALA A 556 1.38 8.38 14.03
N ILE A 557 2.15 8.73 15.07
CA ILE A 557 1.98 9.97 15.83
C ILE A 557 2.29 11.20 14.95
N ARG A 558 3.34 11.13 14.13
CA ARG A 558 3.74 12.21 13.22
C ARG A 558 2.64 12.52 12.20
N ASP A 559 2.09 11.48 11.56
CA ASP A 559 0.99 11.64 10.60
C ASP A 559 -0.28 12.18 11.27
N ALA A 560 -0.62 11.71 12.47
CA ALA A 560 -1.73 12.26 13.25
C ALA A 560 -1.55 13.76 13.54
N LYS A 561 -0.34 14.18 13.89
CA LYS A 561 -0.02 15.60 14.10
C LYS A 561 -0.17 16.41 12.82
N MET A 562 0.25 15.90 11.66
CA MET A 562 0.05 16.56 10.37
C MET A 562 -1.44 16.75 10.05
N LEU A 563 -2.28 15.71 10.29
CA LEU A 563 -3.73 15.82 10.08
C LEU A 563 -4.39 16.84 11.01
N LEU A 564 -4.04 16.82 12.28
CA LEU A 564 -4.57 17.77 13.28
C LEU A 564 -4.12 19.20 12.97
N ALA A 565 -2.85 19.40 12.66
CA ALA A 565 -2.29 20.71 12.34
C ALA A 565 -2.87 21.31 11.05
N SER A 566 -3.20 20.48 10.05
CA SER A 566 -3.86 20.93 8.81
C SER A 566 -5.36 21.15 8.95
N GLY A 567 -5.96 20.81 10.11
CA GLY A 567 -7.40 20.90 10.35
C GLY A 567 -8.23 19.85 9.59
N LYS A 568 -7.60 18.84 8.98
CA LYS A 568 -8.27 17.74 8.29
C LYS A 568 -8.94 16.75 9.27
N ALA A 569 -8.51 16.74 10.53
CA ALA A 569 -9.13 16.00 11.62
C ALA A 569 -9.16 16.86 12.88
N LYS A 570 -10.14 16.64 13.76
CA LYS A 570 -10.21 17.22 15.12
C LYS A 570 -9.76 16.22 16.16
N THR A 571 -9.99 14.93 15.91
CA THR A 571 -9.67 13.81 16.77
C THR A 571 -9.06 12.68 15.95
N VAL A 572 -7.94 12.13 16.42
CA VAL A 572 -7.25 11.02 15.78
C VAL A 572 -7.00 9.92 16.82
N LEU A 573 -7.43 8.72 16.51
CA LEU A 573 -7.03 7.52 17.24
C LEU A 573 -5.72 7.03 16.65
N VAL A 574 -4.68 7.01 17.49
CA VAL A 574 -3.35 6.47 17.13
C VAL A 574 -3.11 5.21 17.95
N GLY A 575 -2.63 4.14 17.32
CA GLY A 575 -2.25 2.93 18.03
C GLY A 575 -0.99 2.28 17.46
N CYS A 576 -0.31 1.48 18.30
CA CYS A 576 0.71 0.54 17.86
C CYS A 576 0.42 -0.82 18.49
N HIS A 577 0.37 -1.84 17.66
CA HIS A 577 -0.13 -3.14 18.07
C HIS A 577 0.73 -4.24 17.49
N ASP A 578 1.29 -5.06 18.37
CA ASP A 578 2.14 -6.19 17.98
C ASP A 578 1.76 -7.47 18.74
N GLU A 579 2.01 -8.59 18.12
CA GLU A 579 1.96 -9.92 18.72
C GLU A 579 3.23 -10.70 18.40
N SER A 580 3.55 -11.68 19.21
CA SER A 580 4.60 -12.64 18.92
C SER A 580 4.07 -14.07 18.98
N THR A 581 4.76 -14.96 18.29
CA THR A 581 4.51 -16.40 18.33
C THR A 581 5.66 -17.13 19.02
N PRO A 582 5.44 -18.34 19.54
CA PRO A 582 6.51 -19.16 20.08
C PRO A 582 7.62 -19.42 19.06
N LEU A 583 7.27 -19.63 17.76
CA LEU A 583 8.24 -19.83 16.70
C LEU A 583 9.11 -18.58 16.51
N LEU A 584 8.53 -17.40 16.30
CA LEU A 584 9.30 -16.17 16.14
C LEU A 584 10.22 -15.93 17.35
N ASN A 585 9.71 -16.10 18.57
CA ASN A 585 10.51 -15.89 19.80
C ASN A 585 11.67 -16.87 19.91
N GLN A 586 11.53 -18.12 19.50
CA GLN A 586 12.63 -19.06 19.44
C GLN A 586 13.68 -18.60 18.39
N LEU A 587 13.26 -18.25 17.18
CA LEU A 587 14.17 -17.80 16.12
C LEU A 587 14.93 -16.53 16.52
N ARG A 588 14.25 -15.55 17.12
CA ARG A 588 14.89 -14.32 17.65
C ARG A 588 15.92 -14.64 18.73
N THR A 589 15.59 -15.52 19.66
CA THR A 589 16.53 -15.91 20.73
C THR A 589 17.75 -16.61 20.15
N GLN A 590 17.58 -17.45 19.14
CA GLN A 590 18.69 -18.14 18.46
C GLN A 590 19.54 -17.17 17.62
N SER A 591 18.97 -16.08 17.09
CA SER A 591 19.72 -15.01 16.43
C SER A 591 20.44 -14.06 17.42
N GLY A 592 20.27 -14.25 18.72
CA GLY A 592 20.85 -13.40 19.76
C GLY A 592 20.00 -12.20 20.16
N GLU A 593 18.76 -12.13 19.68
CA GLU A 593 17.80 -11.08 20.01
C GLU A 593 16.95 -11.46 21.25
N LYS A 594 16.31 -10.47 21.87
CA LYS A 594 15.38 -10.72 22.97
C LYS A 594 14.04 -11.25 22.45
N ALA A 595 13.43 -12.16 23.20
CA ALA A 595 12.05 -12.56 22.99
C ALA A 595 11.11 -11.35 23.18
N LEU A 596 10.07 -11.29 22.36
CA LEU A 596 9.02 -10.29 22.44
C LEU A 596 7.89 -10.74 23.39
N PRO A 597 7.14 -9.81 23.99
CA PRO A 597 5.91 -10.17 24.69
C PRO A 597 4.92 -10.82 23.73
N SER A 598 4.03 -11.68 24.24
CA SER A 598 3.04 -12.36 23.39
C SER A 598 2.07 -11.39 22.72
N ILE A 599 1.79 -10.27 23.38
CA ILE A 599 1.07 -9.11 22.84
C ILE A 599 1.64 -7.82 23.45
N HIS A 600 1.63 -6.77 22.67
CA HIS A 600 1.85 -5.40 23.10
C HIS A 600 0.93 -4.49 22.29
N SER A 601 0.08 -3.75 22.95
CA SER A 601 -0.93 -2.92 22.29
C SER A 601 -1.10 -1.61 23.02
N ILE A 602 -0.77 -0.50 22.39
CA ILE A 602 -1.00 0.85 22.90
C ILE A 602 -1.94 1.60 21.97
N ALA A 603 -2.91 2.29 22.55
CA ALA A 603 -3.79 3.20 21.81
C ALA A 603 -3.92 4.53 22.54
N MET A 604 -3.93 5.63 21.79
CA MET A 604 -4.08 6.98 22.31
C MET A 604 -5.02 7.81 21.44
N VAL A 605 -5.75 8.71 22.04
CA VAL A 605 -6.61 9.67 21.34
C VAL A 605 -5.94 11.04 21.39
N LEU A 606 -5.64 11.58 20.22
CA LEU A 606 -5.07 12.92 20.04
C LEU A 606 -6.15 13.87 19.58
N SER A 607 -6.09 15.12 20.04
CA SER A 607 -6.98 16.19 19.61
C SER A 607 -6.25 17.51 19.54
N CYS A 608 -6.71 18.39 18.64
CA CYS A 608 -6.31 19.80 18.66
C CYS A 608 -7.06 20.49 19.81
N GLY A 609 -6.37 21.16 20.71
CA GLY A 609 -6.99 21.99 21.74
C GLY A 609 -7.78 23.15 21.13
N GLU A 610 -8.92 23.51 21.75
CA GLU A 610 -9.68 24.71 21.37
C GLU A 610 -8.84 26.00 21.51
#